data_a247d3b4a94247181f39687b0ec1dabf
#
_entry.id   a247d3b4a94247181f39687b0ec1dabf
#
_cell.length_a   1.000
_cell.length_b   1.000
_cell.length_c   1.000
_cell.angle_alpha   90.00
_cell.angle_beta   90.00
_cell.angle_gamma   90.00
#
_symmetry.space_group_name_H-M   'P 1'
#
loop_
_entity.id
_entity.type
_entity.pdbx_description
1 polymer ?
#
loop_
_entity_poly.entity_id
_entity_poly.type
_entity_poly.pdbx_seq_one_letter_code
_entity_poly.pdbx_strand_id
1 'polypeptide(L)'
;MSELADRISWRQLREFADVDLTRSFVLSWHVDADTLVIDVDLCLESQHPFYEKPPPAEKECIRPAYIEFPYCEHLRQDGGERGEAAEIARNIGYGAITNLCLRDDGQYAISGEFGTVIIKAEGPILRLKGS
;
A
#
# COMPACT_ATOMS: atom_id res chain seq x y z
N MET A 1 2.75 -22.41 18.09
CA MET A 1 2.40 -21.02 17.83
C MET A 1 2.53 -20.69 16.36
N SER A 2 1.59 -20.01 15.83
CA SER A 2 1.62 -19.67 14.41
C SER A 2 1.92 -18.19 14.23
N GLU A 3 2.91 -17.89 13.41
CA GLU A 3 3.21 -16.51 13.07
C GLU A 3 2.08 -15.87 12.30
N LEU A 4 1.30 -16.67 11.57
CA LEU A 4 0.17 -16.16 10.80
C LEU A 4 -0.91 -15.57 11.71
N ALA A 5 -1.06 -16.08 12.92
CA ALA A 5 -2.05 -15.57 13.85
C ALA A 5 -1.73 -14.17 14.34
N ASP A 6 -0.46 -13.75 14.25
CA ASP A 6 -0.02 -12.44 14.72
C ASP A 6 0.02 -11.40 13.62
N ARG A 7 -0.44 -11.76 12.40
CA ARG A 7 -0.45 -10.85 11.26
C ARG A 7 -1.86 -10.40 10.95
N ILE A 8 -1.99 -9.11 10.68
CA ILE A 8 -3.27 -8.53 10.29
C ILE A 8 -3.19 -8.20 8.81
N SER A 9 -4.02 -8.88 8.01
CA SER A 9 -4.11 -8.66 6.59
C SER A 9 -4.77 -7.31 6.28
N TRP A 10 -4.43 -6.72 5.12
CA TRP A 10 -5.09 -5.50 4.66
C TRP A 10 -6.60 -5.65 4.61
N ARG A 11 -7.10 -6.85 4.40
CA ARG A 11 -8.55 -7.11 4.37
C ARG A 11 -9.22 -6.80 5.70
N GLN A 12 -8.45 -6.83 6.78
CA GLN A 12 -8.95 -6.56 8.13
C GLN A 12 -8.70 -5.11 8.55
N LEU A 13 -7.97 -4.34 7.74
CA LEU A 13 -7.71 -2.95 8.05
C LEU A 13 -8.84 -2.09 7.51
N ARG A 14 -9.40 -1.25 8.39
CA ARG A 14 -10.53 -0.39 8.04
C ARG A 14 -10.26 0.48 6.83
N GLU A 15 -9.03 0.94 6.69
CA GLU A 15 -8.66 1.85 5.61
C GLU A 15 -8.89 1.23 4.23
N PHE A 16 -8.87 -0.08 4.13
CA PHE A 16 -9.01 -0.78 2.85
C PHE A 16 -10.37 -1.46 2.69
N ALA A 17 -11.38 -1.01 3.44
CA ALA A 17 -12.73 -1.51 3.26
C ALA A 17 -13.20 -1.26 1.83
N ASP A 18 -13.73 -2.28 1.19
CA ASP A 18 -14.26 -2.21 -0.17
C ASP A 18 -13.20 -1.81 -1.22
N VAL A 19 -11.95 -2.14 -0.94
CA VAL A 19 -10.83 -1.97 -1.85
C VAL A 19 -10.26 -3.35 -2.15
N ASP A 20 -9.90 -3.61 -3.40
CA ASP A 20 -9.19 -4.85 -3.76
C ASP A 20 -7.73 -4.50 -4.06
N LEU A 21 -6.88 -4.67 -3.06
CA LEU A 21 -5.46 -4.38 -3.24
C LEU A 21 -4.79 -5.33 -4.23
N THR A 22 -5.29 -6.55 -4.36
CA THR A 22 -4.68 -7.52 -5.26
C THR A 22 -4.92 -7.20 -6.72
N ARG A 23 -5.82 -6.25 -7.01
CA ARG A 23 -6.05 -5.73 -8.35
C ARG A 23 -5.58 -4.30 -8.49
N SER A 24 -4.84 -3.82 -7.51
CA SER A 24 -4.28 -2.47 -7.49
C SER A 24 -2.82 -2.52 -7.90
N PHE A 25 -2.28 -1.38 -8.29
CA PHE A 25 -0.97 -1.30 -8.91
C PHE A 25 -0.20 -0.12 -8.32
N VAL A 26 1.05 -0.38 -7.89
CA VAL A 26 1.93 0.68 -7.40
C VAL A 26 2.62 1.36 -8.57
N LEU A 27 2.58 2.68 -8.58
CA LEU A 27 3.20 3.49 -9.63
C LEU A 27 4.53 4.06 -9.17
N SER A 28 4.61 4.59 -7.96
CA SER A 28 5.85 5.18 -7.46
C SER A 28 5.82 5.31 -5.95
N TRP A 29 7.00 5.57 -5.39
CA TRP A 29 7.21 5.73 -3.96
C TRP A 29 8.01 7.00 -3.74
N HIS A 30 7.61 7.79 -2.73
CA HIS A 30 8.43 8.93 -2.32
C HIS A 30 8.13 9.26 -0.86
N VAL A 31 9.00 10.08 -0.27
CA VAL A 31 8.81 10.54 1.10
C VAL A 31 8.63 12.05 1.07
N ASP A 32 7.56 12.51 1.71
CA ASP A 32 7.25 13.92 1.84
C ASP A 32 7.25 14.23 3.34
N ALA A 33 8.20 15.02 3.78
CA ALA A 33 8.48 15.24 5.21
C ALA A 33 8.74 13.88 5.88
N ASP A 34 7.93 13.45 6.82
CA ASP A 34 8.09 12.15 7.49
C ASP A 34 7.07 11.13 7.00
N THR A 35 6.34 11.42 5.94
CA THR A 35 5.30 10.51 5.45
C THR A 35 5.79 9.79 4.20
N LEU A 36 5.71 8.46 4.23
CA LEU A 36 5.91 7.68 3.01
C LEU A 36 4.63 7.78 2.18
N VAL A 37 4.77 8.18 0.93
CA VAL A 37 3.63 8.31 0.01
C VAL A 37 3.82 7.33 -1.13
N ILE A 38 2.84 6.45 -1.32
CA ILE A 38 2.84 5.46 -2.40
C ILE A 38 1.75 5.86 -3.38
N ASP A 39 2.15 6.19 -4.62
CA ASP A 39 1.21 6.44 -5.70
C ASP A 39 0.68 5.13 -6.23
N VAL A 40 -0.63 4.98 -6.28
CA VAL A 40 -1.24 3.73 -6.72
C VAL A 40 -2.42 3.98 -7.65
N ASP A 41 -2.69 2.99 -8.50
CA ASP A 41 -3.98 2.85 -9.16
C ASP A 41 -4.75 1.83 -8.33
N LEU A 42 -5.84 2.29 -7.72
CA LEU A 42 -6.56 1.53 -6.71
C LEU A 42 -7.84 0.97 -7.28
N CYS A 43 -8.06 -0.33 -7.08
CA CYS A 43 -9.28 -0.99 -7.52
C CYS A 43 -10.34 -0.88 -6.42
N LEU A 44 -11.46 -0.24 -6.74
CA LEU A 44 -12.56 -0.07 -5.79
C LEU A 44 -13.66 -1.08 -6.07
N GLU A 45 -14.18 -1.69 -5.02
CA GLU A 45 -15.33 -2.57 -5.12
C GLU A 45 -16.61 -1.75 -5.11
N SER A 46 -17.69 -2.36 -5.61
CA SER A 46 -18.95 -1.64 -5.88
C SER A 46 -19.57 -0.96 -4.66
N GLN A 47 -19.19 -1.36 -3.46
CA GLN A 47 -19.75 -0.76 -2.24
C GLN A 47 -18.91 0.38 -1.68
N HIS A 48 -17.78 0.67 -2.32
CA HIS A 48 -16.94 1.77 -1.87
C HIS A 48 -17.65 3.11 -2.13
N PRO A 49 -17.56 4.07 -1.20
CA PRO A 49 -18.23 5.37 -1.37
C PRO A 49 -17.86 6.12 -2.64
N PHE A 50 -16.64 5.91 -3.14
CA PHE A 50 -16.18 6.58 -4.37
C PHE A 50 -16.20 5.68 -5.60
N TYR A 51 -16.87 4.53 -5.49
CA TYR A 51 -17.03 3.66 -6.66
C TYR A 51 -17.88 4.33 -7.72
N GLU A 52 -17.42 4.22 -8.98
CA GLU A 52 -18.20 4.64 -10.13
C GLU A 52 -18.25 3.46 -11.07
N LYS A 53 -19.42 3.20 -11.64
CA LYS A 53 -19.58 2.11 -12.58
C LYS A 53 -18.63 2.33 -13.76
N PRO A 54 -17.75 1.38 -14.06
CA PRO A 54 -16.81 1.56 -15.16
C PRO A 54 -17.52 1.60 -16.50
N PRO A 55 -16.89 2.24 -17.53
CA PRO A 55 -17.42 2.21 -18.88
C PRO A 55 -17.57 0.77 -19.40
N PRO A 56 -18.42 0.51 -20.40
CA PRO A 56 -18.63 -0.85 -20.89
C PRO A 56 -17.39 -1.60 -21.30
N ALA A 57 -16.34 -0.89 -21.73
CA ALA A 57 -15.09 -1.51 -22.15
C ALA A 57 -14.20 -1.90 -20.98
N GLU A 58 -14.48 -1.42 -19.79
CA GLU A 58 -13.70 -1.68 -18.60
C GLU A 58 -14.49 -2.53 -17.61
N LYS A 59 -13.78 -3.39 -16.91
CA LYS A 59 -14.45 -4.31 -15.96
C LYS A 59 -14.32 -3.86 -14.52
N GLU A 60 -13.42 -2.93 -14.24
CA GLU A 60 -13.09 -2.55 -12.87
C GLU A 60 -13.06 -1.05 -12.71
N CYS A 61 -13.40 -0.59 -11.51
CA CYS A 61 -13.30 0.82 -11.16
C CYS A 61 -11.90 1.08 -10.60
N ILE A 62 -11.03 1.62 -11.43
CA ILE A 62 -9.65 1.95 -11.03
C ILE A 62 -9.57 3.45 -10.81
N ARG A 63 -9.10 3.86 -9.63
CA ARG A 63 -8.98 5.26 -9.27
C ARG A 63 -7.55 5.57 -8.81
N PRO A 64 -6.97 6.66 -9.28
CA PRO A 64 -5.66 7.08 -8.77
C PRO A 64 -5.78 7.50 -7.31
N ALA A 65 -4.81 7.08 -6.52
CA ALA A 65 -4.84 7.31 -5.09
C ALA A 65 -3.44 7.34 -4.50
N TYR A 66 -3.37 7.71 -3.22
CA TYR A 66 -2.15 7.59 -2.42
C TYR A 66 -2.41 6.67 -1.24
N ILE A 67 -1.44 5.82 -0.95
CA ILE A 67 -1.38 5.13 0.34
C ILE A 67 -0.28 5.83 1.11
N GLU A 68 -0.61 6.43 2.25
CA GLU A 68 0.34 7.19 3.04
C GLU A 68 0.62 6.51 4.36
N PHE A 69 1.89 6.49 4.76
CA PHE A 69 2.32 5.96 6.05
C PHE A 69 3.01 7.10 6.80
N PRO A 70 2.29 7.77 7.72
CA PRO A 70 2.85 8.90 8.48
C PRO A 70 3.96 8.44 9.43
N TYR A 71 4.86 9.34 9.74
CA TYR A 71 5.94 9.10 10.70
C TYR A 71 6.75 7.87 10.31
N CYS A 72 7.14 7.81 9.05
CA CYS A 72 7.92 6.70 8.53
C CYS A 72 9.38 6.85 8.98
N GLU A 73 9.79 6.00 9.91
CA GLU A 73 11.14 6.03 10.44
C GLU A 73 12.12 5.30 9.54
N HIS A 74 11.71 4.16 9.03
CA HIS A 74 12.57 3.31 8.21
C HIS A 74 11.81 2.63 7.11
N LEU A 75 12.51 2.40 6.00
CA LEU A 75 12.09 1.47 4.96
C LEU A 75 13.19 0.45 4.76
N ARG A 76 12.79 -0.76 4.39
CA ARG A 76 13.74 -1.82 4.07
C ARG A 76 13.12 -2.73 3.02
N GLN A 77 13.83 -2.93 1.92
CA GLN A 77 13.44 -3.97 1.00
C GLN A 77 13.89 -5.30 1.58
N ASP A 78 13.08 -6.33 1.41
CA ASP A 78 13.39 -7.66 1.94
C ASP A 78 14.71 -8.14 1.34
N GLY A 79 15.62 -8.56 2.20
CA GLY A 79 16.96 -8.95 1.77
C GLY A 79 17.93 -7.80 1.66
N GLY A 80 17.48 -6.56 1.80
CA GLY A 80 18.32 -5.38 1.73
C GLY A 80 18.64 -4.79 3.09
N GLU A 81 19.47 -3.77 3.08
CA GLU A 81 19.80 -3.05 4.29
C GLU A 81 18.75 -2.00 4.61
N ARG A 82 18.60 -1.73 5.90
CA ARG A 82 17.79 -0.63 6.36
C ARG A 82 18.50 0.68 6.04
N GLY A 83 17.75 1.68 5.62
CA GLY A 83 18.31 2.97 5.31
C GLY A 83 17.30 4.08 5.48
N GLU A 84 17.68 5.29 5.13
CA GLU A 84 16.77 6.42 5.16
C GLU A 84 15.60 6.17 4.21
N ALA A 85 14.40 6.46 4.68
CA ALA A 85 13.19 6.17 3.91
C ALA A 85 13.22 6.82 2.53
N ALA A 86 13.66 8.08 2.44
CA ALA A 86 13.67 8.78 1.16
C ALA A 86 14.59 8.11 0.13
N GLU A 87 15.74 7.63 0.57
CA GLU A 87 16.68 6.97 -0.34
C GLU A 87 16.18 5.61 -0.78
N ILE A 88 15.66 4.83 0.16
CA ILE A 88 15.13 3.51 -0.15
C ILE A 88 13.94 3.65 -1.11
N ALA A 89 13.06 4.61 -0.86
CA ALA A 89 11.87 4.82 -1.67
C ALA A 89 12.20 5.05 -3.15
N ARG A 90 13.29 5.77 -3.43
CA ARG A 90 13.69 6.05 -4.82
C ARG A 90 14.05 4.80 -5.60
N ASN A 91 14.43 3.76 -4.90
CA ASN A 91 14.94 2.54 -5.54
C ASN A 91 13.91 1.42 -5.60
N ILE A 92 12.71 1.64 -5.06
CA ILE A 92 11.66 0.64 -5.11
C ILE A 92 10.95 0.74 -6.46
N GLY A 93 10.72 -0.41 -7.08
CA GLY A 93 10.06 -0.47 -8.37
C GLY A 93 8.54 -0.31 -8.27
N TYR A 94 7.87 -0.62 -9.34
CA TYR A 94 6.42 -0.52 -9.49
C TYR A 94 5.84 -1.88 -9.81
N GLY A 95 4.52 -1.98 -9.83
CA GLY A 95 3.86 -3.22 -10.23
C GLY A 95 2.65 -3.55 -9.39
N ALA A 96 2.05 -4.70 -9.68
CA ALA A 96 0.85 -5.17 -9.00
C ALA A 96 1.15 -5.52 -7.56
N ILE A 97 0.19 -5.21 -6.68
CA ILE A 97 0.29 -5.53 -5.26
C ILE A 97 -0.25 -6.94 -5.05
N THR A 98 0.46 -7.74 -4.26
CA THR A 98 -0.02 -9.07 -3.90
C THR A 98 -0.48 -9.16 -2.45
N ASN A 99 0.10 -8.35 -1.56
CA ASN A 99 -0.28 -8.40 -0.15
C ASN A 99 0.15 -7.14 0.60
N LEU A 100 -0.54 -6.85 1.67
CA LEU A 100 -0.15 -5.85 2.66
C LEU A 100 -0.61 -6.36 4.01
N CYS A 101 0.26 -6.34 4.99
CA CYS A 101 -0.11 -6.80 6.32
C CYS A 101 0.59 -5.97 7.40
N LEU A 102 -0.05 -5.95 8.56
CA LEU A 102 0.58 -5.46 9.78
C LEU A 102 1.22 -6.66 10.46
N ARG A 103 2.51 -6.58 10.69
CA ARG A 103 3.28 -7.66 11.29
C ARG A 103 3.16 -7.65 12.81
N ASP A 104 3.55 -8.75 13.41
CA ASP A 104 3.54 -8.87 14.87
C ASP A 104 4.54 -7.91 15.54
N ASP A 105 5.54 -7.44 14.81
CA ASP A 105 6.51 -6.47 15.34
C ASP A 105 6.02 -5.01 15.21
N GLY A 106 4.79 -4.82 14.75
CA GLY A 106 4.23 -3.48 14.58
C GLY A 106 4.59 -2.79 13.29
N GLN A 107 5.40 -3.41 12.44
CA GLN A 107 5.75 -2.86 11.15
C GLN A 107 4.82 -3.39 10.06
N TYR A 108 4.71 -2.63 8.99
CA TYR A 108 3.90 -3.06 7.84
C TYR A 108 4.79 -3.72 6.80
N ALA A 109 4.23 -4.66 6.05
CA ALA A 109 4.92 -5.28 4.92
C ALA A 109 4.00 -5.23 3.71
N ILE A 110 4.46 -4.62 2.63
CA ILE A 110 3.73 -4.60 1.37
C ILE A 110 4.54 -5.36 0.33
N SER A 111 3.89 -6.26 -0.39
CA SER A 111 4.54 -7.14 -1.36
C SER A 111 3.85 -7.02 -2.71
N GLY A 112 4.62 -7.24 -3.75
CA GLY A 112 4.11 -7.21 -5.12
C GLY A 112 5.23 -7.49 -6.10
N GLU A 113 5.02 -7.11 -7.34
CA GLU A 113 6.03 -7.27 -8.38
C GLU A 113 7.31 -6.50 -8.06
N PHE A 114 7.20 -5.48 -7.24
CA PHE A 114 8.35 -4.67 -6.79
C PHE A 114 9.14 -5.32 -5.65
N GLY A 115 8.74 -6.50 -5.20
CA GLY A 115 9.36 -7.20 -4.07
C GLY A 115 8.56 -7.00 -2.79
N THR A 116 9.21 -7.13 -1.66
CA THR A 116 8.59 -6.90 -0.36
C THR A 116 9.28 -5.73 0.33
N VAL A 117 8.48 -4.79 0.81
CA VAL A 117 8.98 -3.59 1.49
C VAL A 117 8.44 -3.60 2.93
N ILE A 118 9.36 -3.47 3.88
CA ILE A 118 9.01 -3.41 5.30
C ILE A 118 9.01 -1.94 5.70
N ILE A 119 7.92 -1.49 6.31
CA ILE A 119 7.68 -0.09 6.63
C ILE A 119 7.50 0.09 8.13
N LYS A 120 8.37 0.87 8.73
CA LYS A 120 8.20 1.23 10.13
C LYS A 120 7.60 2.63 10.20
N ALA A 121 6.29 2.70 10.43
CA ALA A 121 5.53 3.94 10.39
C ALA A 121 4.22 3.77 11.13
N GLU A 122 3.45 4.85 11.21
CA GLU A 122 2.07 4.78 11.67
C GLU A 122 1.20 4.11 10.61
N GLY A 123 -0.02 3.77 10.98
CA GLY A 123 -0.92 3.04 10.10
C GLY A 123 -1.27 3.79 8.82
N PRO A 124 -1.63 3.04 7.79
CA PRO A 124 -1.87 3.62 6.47
C PRO A 124 -3.10 4.51 6.43
N ILE A 125 -2.99 5.55 5.61
CA ILE A 125 -4.10 6.44 5.27
C ILE A 125 -4.28 6.33 3.77
N LEU A 126 -5.52 6.17 3.34
CA LEU A 126 -5.84 6.06 1.93
C LEU A 126 -6.47 7.37 1.47
N ARG A 127 -5.94 7.93 0.40
CA ARG A 127 -6.43 9.22 -0.11
C ARG A 127 -6.59 9.14 -1.62
N LEU A 128 -7.79 9.40 -2.13
CA LEU A 128 -8.02 9.43 -3.56
C LEU A 128 -7.57 10.75 -4.16
N LYS A 129 -6.96 10.69 -5.35
CA LYS A 129 -6.56 11.90 -6.07
C LYS A 129 -7.78 12.54 -6.74
N GLY A 130 -7.76 13.86 -6.83
CA GLY A 130 -8.75 14.58 -7.59
C GLY A 130 -10.15 14.59 -7.03
N SER A 131 -10.29 14.22 -5.77
CA SER A 131 -11.60 14.22 -5.12
C SER A 131 -11.73 15.35 -4.13
#